data_8f5eda5bb14f18134f2c0a30b96e00cf
#
_entry.id   8f5eda5bb14f18134f2c0a30b96e00cf
#
_cell.length_a   1.000
_cell.length_b   1.000
_cell.length_c   1.000
_cell.angle_alpha   90.00
_cell.angle_beta   90.00
_cell.angle_gamma   90.00
#
_symmetry.space_group_name_H-M   'P 1'
#
loop_
_entity.id
_entity.type
_entity.pdbx_description
1 polymer ?
#
loop_
_entity_poly.entity_id
_entity_poly.type
_entity_poly.pdbx_seq_one_letter_code
_entity_poly.pdbx_strand_id
1 'polypeptide(L)'
;YTLLKSVTSIKEQQNRNIYKYQISGKVMEKAIQNPRIEIGRTRIVVPHEGGEVAFAYPSVGPDTYINTGKRIIEQGMNVPTGDQMASLLHVAYCDSSAANEPEFKNIREIMKDKWLWVFNRNLWTPDGVYVVQDLEAVGRSHPLNQNDLEKMIEGGKDLRGVRFSKDGKVRFAQKGTYQLERQTPESLAKDGFMVASYG
;
A
#
# COMPACT_ATOMS: atom_id res chain seq x y z
N TYR A 1 18.11 -2.01 -4.83
CA TYR A 1 16.65 -2.13 -4.76
C TYR A 1 16.31 -3.22 -3.77
N THR A 2 15.57 -2.87 -2.74
CA THR A 2 15.22 -3.79 -1.65
C THR A 2 13.72 -3.69 -1.40
N LEU A 3 13.06 -4.83 -1.21
CA LEU A 3 11.62 -4.90 -0.97
C LEU A 3 11.30 -5.65 0.31
N LEU A 4 10.31 -5.14 1.02
CA LEU A 4 9.66 -5.89 2.08
C LEU A 4 8.72 -6.95 1.48
N LYS A 5 8.75 -8.15 2.03
CA LYS A 5 7.82 -9.21 1.67
C LYS A 5 6.44 -8.85 2.20
N SER A 6 5.39 -8.85 1.38
CA SER A 6 4.04 -8.68 1.86
C SER A 6 3.33 -10.01 2.10
N VAL A 7 2.32 -10.00 2.90
CA VAL A 7 1.72 -11.19 3.50
C VAL A 7 0.20 -11.16 3.49
N THR A 8 -0.38 -12.30 3.61
CA THR A 8 -1.79 -12.63 3.77
C THR A 8 -2.52 -11.73 4.76
N SER A 9 -3.71 -11.29 4.37
CA SER A 9 -4.68 -10.70 5.30
C SER A 9 -5.04 -11.72 6.38
N ILE A 10 -4.63 -11.46 7.61
CA ILE A 10 -5.02 -12.30 8.76
C ILE A 10 -6.27 -11.69 9.37
N LYS A 11 -7.39 -12.40 9.27
CA LYS A 11 -8.56 -12.17 10.11
C LYS A 11 -8.36 -12.93 11.41
N GLU A 12 -7.84 -12.30 12.44
CA GLU A 12 -7.92 -12.85 13.80
C GLU A 12 -8.30 -11.77 14.80
N GLN A 13 -9.23 -12.14 15.66
CA GLN A 13 -9.78 -11.37 16.76
C GLN A 13 -8.79 -11.34 17.92
N GLN A 14 -8.50 -10.17 18.49
CA GLN A 14 -8.64 -9.90 19.93
C GLN A 14 -7.97 -8.60 20.39
N ASN A 15 -8.67 -7.95 21.31
CA ASN A 15 -8.35 -6.74 22.13
C ASN A 15 -8.57 -5.38 21.47
N ARG A 16 -9.68 -4.77 21.90
CA ARG A 16 -10.28 -3.58 21.30
C ARG A 16 -10.01 -2.34 22.16
N ASN A 17 -9.28 -1.40 21.60
CA ASN A 17 -9.50 0.02 21.91
C ASN A 17 -10.36 0.61 20.80
N ILE A 18 -11.50 1.20 21.14
CA ILE A 18 -12.54 1.59 20.17
C ILE A 18 -12.57 3.12 20.06
N TYR A 19 -12.38 3.64 18.84
CA TYR A 19 -12.71 5.03 18.51
C TYR A 19 -13.95 5.09 17.63
N LYS A 20 -14.83 6.07 17.92
CA LYS A 20 -16.08 6.28 17.18
C LYS A 20 -15.89 7.34 16.10
N TYR A 21 -16.16 6.98 14.86
CA TYR A 21 -16.29 7.93 13.75
C TYR A 21 -17.73 7.94 13.25
N GLN A 22 -18.28 9.14 13.07
CA GLN A 22 -19.63 9.31 12.53
C GLN A 22 -19.54 9.69 11.05
N ILE A 23 -19.91 8.78 10.17
CA ILE A 23 -20.10 9.05 8.75
C ILE A 23 -21.54 8.65 8.41
N SER A 24 -22.32 9.62 7.90
CA SER A 24 -23.71 9.44 7.43
C SER A 24 -24.65 8.68 8.39
N GLY A 25 -24.72 9.10 9.64
CA GLY A 25 -25.73 8.60 10.58
C GLY A 25 -25.53 7.20 11.14
N LYS A 26 -24.47 6.48 10.74
CA LYS A 26 -24.05 5.20 11.35
C LYS A 26 -22.76 5.40 12.14
N VAL A 27 -22.79 5.08 13.42
CA VAL A 27 -21.60 4.97 14.25
C VAL A 27 -20.95 3.63 13.95
N MET A 28 -19.80 3.65 13.29
CA MET A 28 -18.95 2.46 13.16
C MET A 28 -17.91 2.48 14.26
N GLU A 29 -17.95 1.51 15.13
CA GLU A 29 -16.88 1.27 16.10
C GLU A 29 -15.72 0.55 15.40
N LYS A 30 -14.57 1.21 15.32
CA LYS A 30 -13.38 0.63 14.73
C LYS A 30 -12.37 0.34 15.81
N ALA A 31 -11.94 -0.91 15.91
CA ALA A 31 -10.81 -1.25 16.77
C ALA A 31 -9.55 -0.59 16.23
N ILE A 32 -8.85 0.16 17.08
CA ILE A 32 -7.49 0.61 16.77
C ILE A 32 -6.56 -0.53 17.07
N GLN A 33 -5.90 -0.99 16.04
CA GLN A 33 -4.85 -1.98 16.16
C GLN A 33 -3.52 -1.24 16.20
N ASN A 34 -2.74 -1.47 17.24
CA ASN A 34 -1.42 -0.89 17.34
C ASN A 34 -0.45 -1.64 16.42
N PRO A 35 0.47 -0.93 15.76
CA PRO A 35 1.53 -1.59 15.00
C PRO A 35 2.36 -2.47 15.93
N ARG A 36 2.77 -3.64 15.44
CA ARG A 36 3.52 -4.61 16.24
C ARG A 36 4.49 -5.44 15.41
N ILE A 37 5.48 -5.98 16.07
CA ILE A 37 6.46 -6.93 15.52
C ILE A 37 6.10 -8.32 16.04
N GLU A 38 5.97 -9.28 15.13
CA GLU A 38 5.53 -10.64 15.45
C GLU A 38 6.51 -11.71 14.99
N ILE A 39 6.36 -12.90 15.58
CA ILE A 39 7.03 -14.15 15.20
C ILE A 39 8.54 -13.99 15.11
N GLY A 40 9.21 -13.86 16.26
CA GLY A 40 10.67 -13.76 16.32
C GLY A 40 11.25 -12.61 15.49
N ARG A 41 10.48 -11.50 15.33
CA ARG A 41 10.85 -10.30 14.54
C ARG A 41 10.94 -10.58 13.02
N THR A 42 10.19 -11.53 12.52
CA THR A 42 10.12 -11.84 11.09
C THR A 42 8.90 -11.25 10.39
N ARG A 43 8.04 -10.52 11.12
CA ARG A 43 6.86 -9.83 10.60
C ARG A 43 6.71 -8.46 11.23
N ILE A 44 6.36 -7.49 10.39
CA ILE A 44 5.94 -6.16 10.78
C ILE A 44 4.45 -6.05 10.47
N VAL A 45 3.63 -5.84 11.49
CA VAL A 45 2.18 -5.71 11.33
C VAL A 45 1.79 -4.26 11.54
N VAL A 46 1.04 -3.70 10.60
CA VAL A 46 0.60 -2.31 10.66
C VAL A 46 -0.90 -2.20 10.37
N PRO A 47 -1.59 -1.21 10.94
CA PRO A 47 -2.98 -0.92 10.63
C PRO A 47 -3.16 -0.59 9.14
N HIS A 48 -4.19 -1.14 8.50
CA HIS A 48 -4.50 -0.91 7.10
C HIS A 48 -6.00 -1.07 6.84
N GLU A 49 -6.66 -0.06 6.29
CA GLU A 49 -8.08 -0.06 5.85
C GLU A 49 -9.08 -0.70 6.83
N GLY A 50 -8.87 -0.49 8.12
CA GLY A 50 -9.76 -1.01 9.16
C GLY A 50 -9.48 -2.43 9.61
N GLY A 51 -8.42 -3.00 9.07
CA GLY A 51 -7.79 -4.25 9.48
C GLY A 51 -6.31 -4.04 9.71
N GLU A 52 -5.53 -5.05 9.42
CA GLU A 52 -4.08 -5.08 9.51
C GLU A 52 -3.49 -5.66 8.24
N VAL A 53 -2.27 -5.23 7.92
CA VAL A 53 -1.42 -5.88 6.93
C VAL A 53 -0.09 -6.27 7.58
N ALA A 54 0.36 -7.49 7.31
CA ALA A 54 1.63 -8.00 7.81
C ALA A 54 2.66 -8.06 6.68
N PHE A 55 3.82 -7.46 6.92
CA PHE A 55 4.97 -7.50 6.03
C PHE A 55 6.00 -8.47 6.58
N ALA A 56 6.51 -9.36 5.74
CA ALA A 56 7.63 -10.20 6.15
C ALA A 56 8.92 -9.38 6.25
N TYR A 57 9.73 -9.68 7.24
CA TYR A 57 11.00 -9.05 7.52
C TYR A 57 12.09 -10.12 7.70
N PRO A 58 13.33 -9.93 7.24
CA PRO A 58 13.81 -8.79 6.46
C PRO A 58 13.25 -8.74 5.03
N SER A 59 13.47 -7.61 4.36
CA SER A 59 13.00 -7.38 2.98
C SER A 59 13.59 -8.35 1.96
N VAL A 60 12.86 -8.60 0.87
CA VAL A 60 13.36 -9.34 -0.30
C VAL A 60 14.13 -8.39 -1.22
N GLY A 61 15.31 -8.78 -1.63
CA GLY A 61 16.13 -7.99 -2.55
C GLY A 61 17.56 -7.81 -2.05
N PRO A 62 18.34 -6.97 -2.72
CA PRO A 62 17.99 -6.15 -3.89
C PRO A 62 17.86 -6.96 -5.19
N ASP A 63 16.86 -6.63 -6.04
CA ASP A 63 16.67 -7.23 -7.36
C ASP A 63 15.78 -6.32 -8.23
N THR A 64 15.57 -6.69 -9.50
CA THR A 64 14.63 -6.01 -10.40
C THR A 64 13.19 -6.18 -9.92
N TYR A 65 12.29 -5.31 -10.40
CA TYR A 65 10.86 -5.37 -10.10
C TYR A 65 10.28 -6.78 -10.32
N ILE A 66 10.45 -7.33 -11.53
CA ILE A 66 9.89 -8.63 -11.90
C ILE A 66 10.49 -9.77 -11.06
N ASN A 67 11.81 -9.79 -10.90
CA ASN A 67 12.47 -10.85 -10.13
C ASN A 67 12.08 -10.81 -8.66
N THR A 68 12.00 -9.60 -8.08
CA THR A 68 11.57 -9.44 -6.69
C THR A 68 10.13 -9.93 -6.50
N GLY A 69 9.23 -9.52 -7.39
CA GLY A 69 7.82 -9.95 -7.34
C GLY A 69 7.67 -11.47 -7.47
N LYS A 70 8.34 -12.08 -8.44
CA LYS A 70 8.35 -13.55 -8.60
C LYS A 70 8.84 -14.25 -7.35
N ARG A 71 9.95 -13.82 -6.76
CA ARG A 71 10.49 -14.42 -5.53
C ARG A 71 9.54 -14.30 -4.34
N ILE A 72 8.76 -13.21 -4.25
CA ILE A 72 7.73 -13.05 -3.22
C ILE A 72 6.60 -14.07 -3.45
N ILE A 73 6.10 -14.17 -4.68
CA ILE A 73 5.01 -15.06 -5.06
C ILE A 73 5.42 -16.54 -4.88
N GLU A 74 6.62 -16.91 -5.29
CA GLU A 74 7.17 -18.27 -5.12
C GLU A 74 7.29 -18.70 -3.66
N GLN A 75 7.41 -17.73 -2.74
CA GLN A 75 7.39 -17.97 -1.30
C GLN A 75 5.96 -18.03 -0.71
N GLY A 76 4.92 -18.03 -1.55
CA GLY A 76 3.53 -18.09 -1.13
C GLY A 76 3.01 -16.78 -0.52
N MET A 77 3.67 -15.66 -0.81
CA MET A 77 3.30 -14.35 -0.30
C MET A 77 2.71 -13.45 -1.40
N ASN A 78 1.96 -12.44 -1.01
CA ASN A 78 1.47 -11.41 -1.92
C ASN A 78 2.48 -10.28 -2.07
N VAL A 79 2.56 -9.71 -3.27
CA VAL A 79 3.33 -8.49 -3.51
C VAL A 79 2.63 -7.28 -2.88
N PRO A 80 3.37 -6.30 -2.30
CA PRO A 80 2.76 -5.14 -1.67
C PRO A 80 2.21 -4.15 -2.69
N THR A 81 1.02 -3.67 -2.45
CA THR A 81 0.43 -2.55 -3.19
C THR A 81 0.88 -1.20 -2.64
N GLY A 82 0.65 -0.11 -3.39
CA GLY A 82 0.99 1.24 -2.96
C GLY A 82 0.33 1.63 -1.64
N ASP A 83 -0.94 1.27 -1.45
CA ASP A 83 -1.70 1.58 -0.23
C ASP A 83 -1.15 0.87 1.00
N GLN A 84 -0.79 -0.40 0.84
CA GLN A 84 -0.18 -1.19 1.89
C GLN A 84 1.18 -0.60 2.28
N MET A 85 2.00 -0.23 1.29
CA MET A 85 3.28 0.43 1.54
C MET A 85 3.11 1.80 2.18
N ALA A 86 2.09 2.57 1.81
CA ALA A 86 1.77 3.83 2.47
C ALA A 86 1.48 3.64 3.96
N SER A 87 0.70 2.61 4.32
CA SER A 87 0.43 2.28 5.72
C SER A 87 1.70 1.93 6.49
N LEU A 88 2.60 1.15 5.89
CA LEU A 88 3.90 0.83 6.49
C LEU A 88 4.74 2.08 6.72
N LEU A 89 4.84 2.95 5.72
CA LEU A 89 5.62 4.19 5.81
C LEU A 89 5.00 5.16 6.82
N HIS A 90 3.66 5.24 6.88
CA HIS A 90 2.98 6.05 7.88
C HIS A 90 3.38 5.65 9.30
N VAL A 91 3.37 4.37 9.62
CA VAL A 91 3.85 3.89 10.92
C VAL A 91 5.32 4.18 11.11
N ALA A 92 6.15 3.88 10.11
CA ALA A 92 7.60 4.07 10.22
C ALA A 92 8.02 5.52 10.47
N TYR A 93 7.27 6.52 9.96
CA TYR A 93 7.63 7.93 10.04
C TYR A 93 6.75 8.76 10.98
N CYS A 94 5.50 8.35 11.21
CA CYS A 94 4.52 9.18 11.91
C CYS A 94 4.06 8.58 13.25
N ASP A 95 4.31 7.31 13.52
CA ASP A 95 3.93 6.67 14.78
C ASP A 95 5.12 6.69 15.76
N SER A 96 5.02 7.51 16.79
CA SER A 96 6.07 7.66 17.81
C SER A 96 6.30 6.40 18.65
N SER A 97 5.28 5.55 18.79
CA SER A 97 5.37 4.31 19.58
C SER A 97 6.20 3.24 18.85
N ALA A 98 6.11 3.21 17.53
CA ALA A 98 6.82 2.26 16.67
C ALA A 98 8.16 2.77 16.15
N ALA A 99 8.34 4.10 16.11
CA ALA A 99 9.49 4.73 15.45
C ALA A 99 10.86 4.29 15.98
N ASN A 100 10.94 3.84 17.23
CA ASN A 100 12.18 3.39 17.85
C ASN A 100 12.52 1.92 17.64
N GLU A 101 11.58 1.12 17.17
CA GLU A 101 11.82 -0.29 16.87
C GLU A 101 12.85 -0.44 15.74
N PRO A 102 13.82 -1.39 15.86
CA PRO A 102 14.89 -1.56 14.87
C PRO A 102 14.36 -1.80 13.45
N GLU A 103 13.26 -2.50 13.29
CA GLU A 103 12.67 -2.82 11.99
C GLU A 103 12.17 -1.56 11.30
N PHE A 104 11.49 -0.66 12.00
CA PHE A 104 11.04 0.61 11.42
C PHE A 104 12.19 1.59 11.17
N LYS A 105 13.25 1.56 11.99
CA LYS A 105 14.51 2.29 11.69
C LYS A 105 15.11 1.79 10.39
N ASN A 106 15.21 0.47 10.21
CA ASN A 106 15.74 -0.12 8.98
C ASN A 106 14.90 0.23 7.74
N ILE A 107 13.57 0.28 7.85
CA ILE A 107 12.70 0.75 6.76
C ILE A 107 13.05 2.18 6.36
N ARG A 108 13.24 3.08 7.33
CA ARG A 108 13.63 4.47 7.04
C ARG A 108 15.02 4.56 6.39
N GLU A 109 15.97 3.72 6.80
CA GLU A 109 17.29 3.62 6.17
C GLU A 109 17.20 3.14 4.72
N ILE A 110 16.38 2.09 4.47
CA ILE A 110 16.12 1.62 3.11
C ILE A 110 15.54 2.75 2.24
N MET A 111 14.60 3.52 2.76
CA MET A 111 13.99 4.63 2.02
C MET A 111 14.94 5.79 1.71
N LYS A 112 16.03 5.96 2.49
CA LYS A 112 17.05 6.98 2.22
C LYS A 112 17.95 6.61 1.06
N ASP A 113 18.36 5.35 0.99
CA ASP A 113 19.44 4.91 0.12
C ASP A 113 18.99 4.00 -1.02
N LYS A 114 17.77 3.50 -0.97
CA LYS A 114 17.24 2.47 -1.88
C LYS A 114 15.78 2.75 -2.21
N TRP A 115 15.27 1.96 -3.14
CA TRP A 115 13.86 2.01 -3.56
C TRP A 115 13.11 0.84 -2.97
N LEU A 116 11.89 1.11 -2.48
CA LEU A 116 10.91 0.08 -2.16
C LEU A 116 9.98 -0.08 -3.36
N TRP A 117 9.89 -1.30 -3.90
CA TRP A 117 8.96 -1.59 -4.97
C TRP A 117 7.52 -1.61 -4.44
N VAL A 118 6.64 -0.91 -5.12
CA VAL A 118 5.18 -1.07 -5.01
C VAL A 118 4.69 -1.74 -6.28
N PHE A 119 3.86 -2.76 -6.15
CA PHE A 119 3.40 -3.51 -7.31
C PHE A 119 2.11 -2.92 -7.86
N ASN A 120 2.28 -1.77 -8.51
CA ASN A 120 1.25 -1.08 -9.25
C ASN A 120 1.76 -0.78 -10.66
N ARG A 121 0.85 -0.75 -11.63
CA ARG A 121 1.09 -0.25 -12.98
C ARG A 121 0.23 0.97 -13.22
N ASN A 122 0.76 1.96 -13.92
CA ASN A 122 0.08 3.22 -14.14
C ASN A 122 -0.13 3.45 -15.63
N LEU A 123 -1.33 3.90 -16.01
CA LEU A 123 -1.63 4.42 -17.33
C LEU A 123 -2.01 5.90 -17.21
N TRP A 124 -1.13 6.76 -17.71
CA TRP A 124 -1.36 8.20 -17.77
C TRP A 124 -2.15 8.55 -19.01
N THR A 125 -3.23 9.31 -18.84
CA THR A 125 -4.09 9.83 -19.90
C THR A 125 -4.22 11.34 -19.78
N PRO A 126 -4.74 12.04 -20.81
CA PRO A 126 -5.03 13.47 -20.69
C PRO A 126 -5.97 13.84 -19.54
N ASP A 127 -6.88 12.91 -19.17
CA ASP A 127 -7.93 13.12 -18.18
C ASP A 127 -7.54 12.72 -16.76
N GLY A 128 -6.45 11.96 -16.60
CA GLY A 128 -6.01 11.50 -15.28
C GLY A 128 -5.08 10.28 -15.34
N VAL A 129 -5.03 9.54 -14.25
CA VAL A 129 -4.19 8.36 -14.12
C VAL A 129 -4.98 7.15 -13.64
N TYR A 130 -4.85 6.04 -14.35
CA TYR A 130 -5.27 4.72 -13.88
C TYR A 130 -4.13 4.08 -13.12
N VAL A 131 -4.42 3.56 -11.93
CA VAL A 131 -3.50 2.79 -11.11
C VAL A 131 -4.06 1.39 -10.97
N VAL A 132 -3.29 0.40 -11.39
CA VAL A 132 -3.68 -1.01 -11.42
C VAL A 132 -2.77 -1.79 -10.48
N GLN A 133 -3.32 -2.59 -9.58
CA GLN A 133 -2.54 -3.49 -8.76
C GLN A 133 -1.91 -4.58 -9.64
N ASP A 134 -0.60 -4.74 -9.57
CA ASP A 134 0.17 -5.72 -10.34
C ASP A 134 0.50 -6.96 -9.49
N LEU A 135 -0.54 -7.69 -9.12
CA LEU A 135 -0.44 -8.83 -8.20
C LEU A 135 0.41 -10.00 -8.74
N GLU A 136 0.61 -10.04 -10.06
CA GLU A 136 1.44 -11.06 -10.74
C GLU A 136 2.86 -10.55 -11.02
N ALA A 137 3.16 -9.31 -10.66
CA ALA A 137 4.45 -8.66 -10.89
C ALA A 137 4.93 -8.70 -12.35
N VAL A 138 4.00 -8.54 -13.29
CA VAL A 138 4.29 -8.61 -14.74
C VAL A 138 4.91 -7.31 -15.27
N GLY A 139 4.74 -6.20 -14.57
CA GLY A 139 5.31 -4.92 -14.95
C GLY A 139 4.86 -4.46 -16.34
N ARG A 140 5.83 -4.01 -17.14
CA ARG A 140 5.58 -3.49 -18.50
C ARG A 140 5.35 -4.57 -19.57
N SER A 141 5.51 -5.85 -19.23
CA SER A 141 5.35 -6.93 -20.21
C SER A 141 3.89 -7.09 -20.70
N HIS A 142 2.92 -6.56 -19.93
CA HIS A 142 1.51 -6.56 -20.30
C HIS A 142 1.01 -5.11 -20.36
N PRO A 143 0.87 -4.49 -21.54
CA PRO A 143 0.39 -3.12 -21.68
C PRO A 143 -1.03 -2.97 -21.15
N LEU A 144 -1.30 -1.83 -20.52
CA LEU A 144 -2.63 -1.48 -20.05
C LEU A 144 -3.45 -0.88 -21.19
N ASN A 145 -4.74 -1.23 -21.26
CA ASN A 145 -5.69 -0.69 -22.24
C ASN A 145 -6.70 0.22 -21.51
N GLN A 146 -6.83 1.48 -21.93
CA GLN A 146 -7.71 2.45 -21.30
C GLN A 146 -9.17 2.00 -21.31
N ASN A 147 -9.68 1.53 -22.43
CA ASN A 147 -11.09 1.13 -22.56
C ASN A 147 -11.45 -0.03 -21.62
N ASP A 148 -10.52 -0.95 -21.40
CA ASP A 148 -10.74 -2.06 -20.48
C ASP A 148 -10.74 -1.58 -19.03
N LEU A 149 -9.85 -0.64 -18.69
CA LEU A 149 -9.78 -0.03 -17.35
C LEU A 149 -11.03 0.81 -17.05
N GLU A 150 -11.57 1.54 -18.03
CA GLU A 150 -12.82 2.28 -17.90
C GLU A 150 -14.00 1.36 -17.55
N LYS A 151 -14.13 0.23 -18.27
CA LYS A 151 -15.15 -0.79 -17.94
C LYS A 151 -14.99 -1.36 -16.54
N MET A 152 -13.75 -1.56 -16.08
CA MET A 152 -13.49 -2.09 -14.74
C MET A 152 -13.92 -1.14 -13.62
N ILE A 153 -13.80 0.17 -13.80
CA ILE A 153 -14.23 1.17 -12.80
C ILE A 153 -15.71 1.51 -12.88
N GLU A 154 -16.43 1.08 -13.92
CA GLU A 154 -17.87 1.29 -14.08
C GLU A 154 -18.66 0.65 -12.93
N GLY A 155 -19.54 1.43 -12.30
CA GLY A 155 -20.35 0.97 -11.17
C GLY A 155 -19.57 0.63 -9.91
N GLY A 156 -18.33 1.05 -9.83
CA GLY A 156 -17.50 0.96 -8.62
C GLY A 156 -17.75 2.10 -7.65
N LYS A 157 -16.83 2.34 -6.73
CA LYS A 157 -16.93 3.39 -5.71
C LYS A 157 -16.25 4.67 -6.16
N ASP A 158 -16.81 5.82 -5.80
CA ASP A 158 -16.10 7.11 -5.84
C ASP A 158 -15.78 7.54 -4.41
N LEU A 159 -14.53 7.85 -4.16
CA LEU A 159 -14.06 8.33 -2.87
C LEU A 159 -13.11 9.50 -3.07
N ARG A 160 -13.53 10.70 -2.69
CA ARG A 160 -12.74 11.94 -2.79
C ARG A 160 -12.22 12.24 -4.22
N GLY A 161 -13.03 11.93 -5.24
CA GLY A 161 -12.67 12.16 -6.64
C GLY A 161 -11.77 11.07 -7.24
N VAL A 162 -11.57 9.98 -6.52
CA VAL A 162 -10.92 8.78 -7.05
C VAL A 162 -11.97 7.68 -7.25
N ARG A 163 -12.12 7.20 -8.47
CA ARG A 163 -13.03 6.09 -8.81
C ARG A 163 -12.30 4.77 -8.69
N PHE A 164 -12.95 3.79 -8.09
CA PHE A 164 -12.41 2.46 -7.86
C PHE A 164 -13.23 1.41 -8.60
N SER A 165 -12.57 0.36 -9.10
CA SER A 165 -13.27 -0.85 -9.52
C SER A 165 -13.96 -1.54 -8.34
N LYS A 166 -14.95 -2.39 -8.61
CA LYS A 166 -15.70 -3.11 -7.57
C LYS A 166 -14.81 -3.96 -6.65
N ASP A 167 -13.75 -4.53 -7.21
CA ASP A 167 -12.77 -5.35 -6.49
C ASP A 167 -11.60 -4.53 -5.89
N GLY A 168 -11.58 -3.21 -6.12
CA GLY A 168 -10.55 -2.31 -5.61
C GLY A 168 -9.19 -2.39 -6.30
N LYS A 169 -9.02 -3.24 -7.31
CA LYS A 169 -7.72 -3.46 -7.99
C LYS A 169 -7.36 -2.37 -8.97
N VAL A 170 -8.34 -1.67 -9.51
CA VAL A 170 -8.15 -0.54 -10.42
C VAL A 170 -8.72 0.71 -9.79
N ARG A 171 -7.99 1.81 -9.88
CA ARG A 171 -8.48 3.14 -9.52
C ARG A 171 -8.15 4.15 -10.61
N PHE A 172 -8.98 5.16 -10.73
CA PHE A 172 -8.75 6.30 -11.61
C PHE A 172 -8.80 7.59 -10.80
N ALA A 173 -7.71 8.33 -10.80
CA ALA A 173 -7.64 9.67 -10.25
C ALA A 173 -7.73 10.69 -11.39
N GLN A 174 -8.79 11.51 -11.39
CA GLN A 174 -9.00 12.53 -12.40
C GLN A 174 -7.95 13.63 -12.28
N LYS A 175 -7.52 14.19 -13.40
CA LYS A 175 -6.60 15.34 -13.43
C LYS A 175 -7.16 16.50 -12.61
N GLY A 176 -6.32 17.06 -11.73
CA GLY A 176 -6.72 18.11 -10.80
C GLY A 176 -7.19 17.61 -9.43
N THR A 177 -7.41 16.31 -9.25
CA THR A 177 -7.68 15.71 -7.93
C THR A 177 -6.41 15.29 -7.19
N TYR A 178 -5.26 15.37 -7.84
CA TYR A 178 -3.94 15.06 -7.29
C TYR A 178 -2.94 16.13 -7.72
N GLN A 179 -1.86 16.25 -6.97
CA GLN A 179 -0.71 17.08 -7.28
C GLN A 179 0.50 16.20 -7.56
N LEU A 180 1.29 16.60 -8.56
CA LEU A 180 2.57 15.96 -8.83
C LEU A 180 3.65 16.80 -8.16
N GLU A 181 4.06 16.37 -6.97
CA GLU A 181 5.07 17.04 -6.17
C GLU A 181 6.25 16.12 -5.91
N ARG A 182 7.41 16.74 -5.67
CA ARG A 182 8.54 16.05 -5.11
C ARG A 182 8.28 15.89 -3.61
N GLN A 183 8.13 14.66 -3.15
CA GLN A 183 7.85 14.38 -1.75
C GLN A 183 9.04 13.71 -1.06
N THR A 184 9.20 14.00 0.24
CA THR A 184 10.07 13.22 1.11
C THR A 184 9.33 11.97 1.58
N PRO A 185 10.03 10.92 2.05
CA PRO A 185 9.37 9.75 2.64
C PRO A 185 8.40 10.10 3.77
N GLU A 186 8.71 11.14 4.59
CA GLU A 186 7.83 11.59 5.67
C GLU A 186 6.57 12.27 5.15
N SER A 187 6.68 13.16 4.15
CA SER A 187 5.49 13.81 3.58
C SER A 187 4.60 12.78 2.90
N LEU A 188 5.19 11.85 2.18
CA LEU A 188 4.50 10.73 1.56
C LEU A 188 3.75 9.88 2.59
N ALA A 189 4.38 9.57 3.70
CA ALA A 189 3.78 8.81 4.79
C ALA A 189 2.57 9.53 5.42
N LYS A 190 2.58 10.87 5.46
CA LYS A 190 1.45 11.68 5.96
C LYS A 190 0.28 11.73 4.98
N ASP A 191 0.57 11.73 3.69
CA ASP A 191 -0.45 11.79 2.63
C ASP A 191 -1.20 10.47 2.41
N GLY A 192 -0.73 9.39 2.96
CA GLY A 192 -1.23 8.01 3.05
C GLY A 192 -2.25 7.50 2.00
N PHE A 193 -3.19 8.34 1.61
CA PHE A 193 -4.25 8.00 0.66
C PHE A 193 -3.81 8.13 -0.81
N MET A 194 -2.85 9.00 -1.11
CA MET A 194 -2.44 9.34 -2.47
C MET A 194 -1.19 8.62 -2.95
N VAL A 195 -0.60 7.76 -2.13
CA VAL A 195 0.55 6.94 -2.52
C VAL A 195 0.09 5.87 -3.50
N ALA A 196 -0.22 6.31 -4.67
CA ALA A 196 -0.79 5.41 -5.65
C ALA A 196 0.19 5.05 -6.75
N SER A 197 1.26 5.78 -6.93
CA SER A 197 2.06 5.55 -8.12
C SER A 197 3.50 5.97 -7.94
N TYR A 198 4.33 5.01 -7.63
CA TYR A 198 5.74 5.06 -7.96
C TYR A 198 6.02 3.92 -8.92
N GLY A 199 6.13 4.25 -10.16
CA GLY A 199 6.60 3.36 -11.20
C GLY A 199 7.47 4.12 -12.16
#